data_6284818ae1ff0a67dca400ddad2c36c9
#
_entry.id   6284818ae1ff0a67dca400ddad2c36c9
#
_cell.length_a   1.000
_cell.length_b   1.000
_cell.length_c   1.000
_cell.angle_alpha   90.00
_cell.angle_beta   90.00
_cell.angle_gamma   90.00
#
_symmetry.space_group_name_H-M   'P 1'
#
loop_
_entity.id
_entity.type
_entity.pdbx_description
1 polymer ?
#
loop_
_entity_poly.entity_id
_entity_poly.type
_entity_poly.pdbx_seq_one_letter_code
_entity_poly.pdbx_strand_id
1 'polypeptide(L)'
;MTGCEMEYRAADKYRRMLRAYDALKRVSTDNGNSISNTDARDTAEDFFIQCHSFKDWLKKELPAGAADVEKYINTKEALALAADYCNSSKHAGLRTAPRSGKDIQKINTHMKLDLTPRGFVASSRLEINVSGTAHDAFELATECVKAWDAYLQKEGIVFPEA
;
A
#
# COMPACT_ATOMS: atom_id res chain seq x y z
N MET A 1 13.95 31.07 20.61
CA MET A 1 13.25 30.64 19.40
C MET A 1 13.03 29.14 19.49
N THR A 2 11.87 28.77 19.92
CA THR A 2 11.46 27.37 19.96
C THR A 2 11.13 26.94 18.54
N GLY A 3 12.02 26.14 17.95
CA GLY A 3 11.75 25.48 16.67
C GLY A 3 10.47 24.67 16.80
N CYS A 4 9.50 24.94 15.96
CA CYS A 4 8.34 24.09 15.78
C CYS A 4 8.85 22.77 15.20
N GLU A 5 9.23 21.83 16.04
CA GLU A 5 9.38 20.44 15.64
C GLU A 5 8.00 19.98 15.22
N MET A 6 7.79 19.82 13.90
CA MET A 6 6.61 19.14 13.41
C MET A 6 6.67 17.70 13.92
N GLU A 7 5.98 17.45 15.02
CA GLU A 7 5.72 16.08 15.44
C GLU A 7 4.85 15.41 14.37
N TYR A 8 5.50 14.65 13.50
CA TYR A 8 4.81 13.74 12.61
C TYR A 8 4.14 12.66 13.46
N ARG A 9 2.85 12.81 13.67
CA ARG A 9 2.03 11.85 14.40
C ARG A 9 1.64 10.68 13.51
N ALA A 10 1.34 9.54 14.11
CA ALA A 10 0.80 8.37 13.38
C ALA A 10 -0.46 8.73 12.57
N ALA A 11 -1.29 9.65 13.09
CA ALA A 11 -2.43 10.19 12.37
C ALA A 11 -2.08 10.81 11.02
N ASP A 12 -1.01 11.61 10.95
CA ASP A 12 -0.59 12.24 9.70
C ASP A 12 -0.06 11.21 8.70
N LYS A 13 0.63 10.20 9.21
CA LYS A 13 1.11 9.09 8.39
C LYS A 13 -0.04 8.25 7.84
N TYR A 14 -1.05 7.98 8.66
CA TYR A 14 -2.25 7.27 8.24
C TYR A 14 -3.00 8.05 7.13
N ARG A 15 -3.20 9.35 7.31
CA ARG A 15 -3.82 10.21 6.28
C ARG A 15 -3.00 10.25 4.99
N ARG A 16 -1.68 10.23 5.09
CA ARG A 16 -0.80 10.16 3.92
C ARG A 16 -0.98 8.84 3.18
N MET A 17 -1.08 7.72 3.89
CA MET A 17 -1.39 6.42 3.31
C MET A 17 -2.75 6.43 2.59
N LEU A 18 -3.79 7.04 3.20
CA LEU A 18 -5.10 7.16 2.56
C LEU A 18 -5.07 8.03 1.30
N ARG A 19 -4.31 9.12 1.28
CA ARG A 19 -4.12 9.91 0.06
C ARG A 19 -3.43 9.13 -1.05
N ALA A 20 -2.43 8.32 -0.71
CA ALA A 20 -1.77 7.44 -1.67
C ALA A 20 -2.73 6.34 -2.18
N TYR A 21 -3.59 5.82 -1.31
CA TYR A 21 -4.66 4.89 -1.68
C TYR A 21 -5.66 5.52 -2.66
N ASP A 22 -6.11 6.75 -2.40
CA ASP A 22 -7.01 7.47 -3.30
C ASP A 22 -6.37 7.78 -4.66
N ALA A 23 -5.07 8.08 -4.68
CA ALA A 23 -4.32 8.25 -5.91
C ALA A 23 -4.28 6.93 -6.71
N LEU A 24 -3.99 5.81 -6.05
CA LEU A 24 -3.98 4.49 -6.67
C LEU A 24 -5.37 4.09 -7.18
N LYS A 25 -6.43 4.39 -6.43
CA LYS A 25 -7.81 4.20 -6.86
C LYS A 25 -8.11 4.92 -8.17
N ARG A 26 -7.75 6.20 -8.26
CA ARG A 26 -7.95 6.99 -9.48
C ARG A 26 -7.24 6.38 -10.68
N VAL A 27 -5.98 5.98 -10.52
CA VAL A 27 -5.21 5.33 -11.58
C VAL A 27 -5.83 4.01 -12.02
N SER A 28 -6.36 3.22 -11.07
CA SER A 28 -6.96 1.91 -11.36
C SER A 28 -8.36 2.00 -11.96
N THR A 29 -9.07 3.12 -11.76
CA THR A 29 -10.45 3.33 -12.26
C THR A 29 -10.50 4.24 -13.48
N ASP A 30 -9.43 4.98 -13.77
CA ASP A 30 -9.38 5.87 -14.93
C ASP A 30 -9.22 5.06 -16.22
N ASN A 31 -10.24 5.10 -17.07
CA ASN A 31 -10.35 4.35 -18.31
C ASN A 31 -9.40 4.88 -19.39
N GLY A 32 -8.09 4.80 -19.16
CA GLY A 32 -7.09 4.97 -20.19
C GLY A 32 -6.78 6.40 -20.62
N ASN A 33 -7.30 7.41 -19.93
CA ASN A 33 -6.99 8.80 -20.22
C ASN A 33 -5.72 9.25 -19.49
N SER A 34 -4.59 9.16 -20.17
CA SER A 34 -3.36 9.97 -20.00
C SER A 34 -2.41 9.71 -18.82
N ILE A 35 -2.54 8.63 -18.06
CA ILE A 35 -1.51 8.30 -17.08
C ILE A 35 -0.50 7.33 -17.72
N SER A 36 0.79 7.68 -17.68
CA SER A 36 1.84 6.78 -18.18
C SER A 36 1.92 5.51 -17.31
N ASN A 37 2.34 4.39 -17.89
CA ASN A 37 2.57 3.14 -17.15
C ASN A 37 3.57 3.34 -15.99
N THR A 38 4.52 4.25 -16.14
CA THR A 38 5.51 4.60 -15.11
C THR A 38 4.83 5.29 -13.95
N ASP A 39 3.99 6.31 -14.21
CA ASP A 39 3.27 7.04 -13.15
C ASP A 39 2.31 6.12 -12.38
N ALA A 40 1.67 5.18 -13.08
CA ALA A 40 0.79 4.21 -12.45
C ALA A 40 1.56 3.27 -11.49
N ARG A 41 2.73 2.81 -11.90
CA ARG A 41 3.61 1.98 -11.06
C ARG A 41 4.13 2.75 -9.86
N ASP A 42 4.58 3.98 -10.06
CA ASP A 42 5.10 4.85 -9.01
C ASP A 42 4.01 5.16 -7.98
N THR A 43 2.76 5.34 -8.43
CA THR A 43 1.61 5.55 -7.54
C THR A 43 1.33 4.31 -6.68
N ALA A 44 1.40 3.12 -7.25
CA ALA A 44 1.24 1.88 -6.49
C ALA A 44 2.38 1.67 -5.49
N GLU A 45 3.61 1.92 -5.92
CA GLU A 45 4.80 1.82 -5.06
C GLU A 45 4.72 2.80 -3.89
N ASP A 46 4.32 4.07 -4.13
CA ASP A 46 4.13 5.05 -3.06
C ASP A 46 3.11 4.56 -2.03
N PHE A 47 1.98 4.01 -2.46
CA PHE A 47 1.02 3.43 -1.52
C PHE A 47 1.65 2.36 -0.62
N PHE A 48 2.35 1.37 -1.18
CA PHE A 48 2.92 0.28 -0.38
C PHE A 48 4.02 0.76 0.56
N ILE A 49 4.81 1.77 0.15
CA ILE A 49 5.78 2.42 1.02
C ILE A 49 5.09 3.13 2.19
N GLN A 50 4.02 3.91 1.94
CA GLN A 50 3.28 4.60 3.00
C GLN A 50 2.60 3.59 3.93
N CYS A 51 1.99 2.56 3.38
CA CYS A 51 1.33 1.49 4.13
C CYS A 51 2.30 0.78 5.09
N HIS A 52 3.46 0.38 4.60
CA HIS A 52 4.45 -0.31 5.43
C HIS A 52 5.09 0.60 6.48
N SER A 53 5.40 1.86 6.12
CA SER A 53 6.01 2.79 7.06
C SER A 53 5.07 3.24 8.18
N PHE A 54 3.76 3.11 8.02
CA PHE A 54 2.79 3.46 9.06
C PHE A 54 3.04 2.72 10.38
N LYS A 55 3.49 1.47 10.32
CA LYS A 55 3.85 0.68 11.50
C LYS A 55 4.87 1.35 12.41
N ASP A 56 5.83 2.06 11.84
CA ASP A 56 6.92 2.67 12.61
C ASP A 56 6.42 3.85 13.44
N TRP A 57 5.42 4.57 12.92
CA TRP A 57 4.76 5.66 13.64
C TRP A 57 3.83 5.13 14.73
N LEU A 58 3.09 4.05 14.44
CA LEU A 58 2.29 3.36 15.47
C LEU A 58 3.14 2.87 16.63
N LYS A 59 4.30 2.28 16.36
CA LYS A 59 5.22 1.82 17.40
C LYS A 59 5.74 2.93 18.29
N LYS A 60 5.94 4.13 17.76
CA LYS A 60 6.37 5.30 18.54
C LYS A 60 5.29 5.79 19.48
N GLU A 61 4.02 5.77 19.06
CA GLU A 61 2.89 6.25 19.84
C GLU A 61 2.30 5.18 20.78
N LEU A 62 2.61 3.89 20.53
CA LEU A 62 2.16 2.75 21.31
C LEU A 62 3.35 2.01 21.96
N PRO A 63 4.01 2.60 22.96
CA PRO A 63 5.27 2.02 23.50
C PRO A 63 5.11 0.59 24.03
N ALA A 64 3.93 0.23 24.55
CA ALA A 64 3.64 -1.12 25.05
C ALA A 64 3.23 -2.10 23.94
N GLY A 65 2.87 -1.60 22.75
CA GLY A 65 2.30 -2.40 21.66
C GLY A 65 3.25 -2.62 20.48
N ALA A 66 4.50 -2.16 20.54
CA ALA A 66 5.43 -2.23 19.40
C ALA A 66 5.62 -3.67 18.86
N ALA A 67 5.69 -4.67 19.75
CA ALA A 67 5.80 -6.07 19.36
C ALA A 67 4.50 -6.62 18.73
N ASP A 68 3.34 -6.10 19.14
CA ASP A 68 2.05 -6.56 18.66
C ASP A 68 1.77 -6.04 17.24
N VAL A 69 2.25 -4.85 16.87
CA VAL A 69 2.16 -4.32 15.50
C VAL A 69 2.86 -5.26 14.51
N GLU A 70 4.07 -5.71 14.83
CA GLU A 70 4.82 -6.63 13.96
C GLU A 70 4.15 -8.00 13.86
N LYS A 71 3.64 -8.53 14.97
CA LYS A 71 2.86 -9.78 14.97
C LYS A 71 1.62 -9.64 14.12
N TYR A 72 0.89 -8.53 14.28
CA TYR A 72 -0.31 -8.28 13.50
C TYR A 72 -0.04 -8.27 12.00
N ILE A 73 1.01 -7.57 11.54
CA ILE A 73 1.42 -7.57 10.14
C ILE A 73 1.64 -8.99 9.63
N ASN A 74 2.31 -9.82 10.40
CA ASN A 74 2.61 -11.19 10.01
C ASN A 74 1.35 -12.08 9.93
N THR A 75 0.26 -11.72 10.63
CA THR A 75 -1.02 -12.44 10.57
C THR A 75 -1.92 -12.00 9.40
N LYS A 76 -1.59 -10.89 8.75
CA LYS A 76 -2.37 -10.32 7.64
C LYS A 76 -1.59 -10.43 6.34
N GLU A 77 -2.03 -11.34 5.47
CA GLU A 77 -1.34 -11.60 4.20
C GLU A 77 -1.09 -10.33 3.39
N ALA A 78 -2.11 -9.45 3.27
CA ALA A 78 -1.98 -8.20 2.54
C ALA A 78 -0.88 -7.29 3.11
N LEU A 79 -0.79 -7.15 4.43
CA LEU A 79 0.23 -6.33 5.08
C LEU A 79 1.63 -6.95 4.98
N ALA A 80 1.72 -8.28 5.06
CA ALA A 80 2.97 -9.00 4.86
C ALA A 80 3.49 -8.84 3.43
N LEU A 81 2.61 -8.96 2.43
CA LEU A 81 2.94 -8.72 1.02
C LEU A 81 3.38 -7.27 0.76
N ALA A 82 2.68 -6.29 1.34
CA ALA A 82 3.07 -4.88 1.25
C ALA A 82 4.45 -4.63 1.86
N ALA A 83 4.76 -5.27 2.99
CA ALA A 83 6.08 -5.19 3.62
C ALA A 83 7.18 -5.77 2.73
N ASP A 84 6.95 -6.94 2.16
CA ASP A 84 7.91 -7.60 1.28
C ASP A 84 8.14 -6.80 0.00
N TYR A 85 7.06 -6.26 -0.59
CA TYR A 85 7.17 -5.38 -1.75
C TYR A 85 7.99 -4.12 -1.44
N CYS A 86 7.69 -3.44 -0.34
CA CYS A 86 8.41 -2.25 0.09
C CYS A 86 9.91 -2.53 0.32
N ASN A 87 10.23 -3.64 0.97
CA ASN A 87 11.61 -4.04 1.24
C ASN A 87 12.36 -4.43 -0.04
N SER A 88 11.69 -5.13 -0.95
CA SER A 88 12.25 -5.50 -2.26
C SER A 88 12.56 -4.26 -3.11
N SER A 89 11.63 -3.31 -3.16
CA SER A 89 11.78 -2.06 -3.91
C SER A 89 12.95 -1.21 -3.39
N LYS A 90 13.08 -1.06 -2.07
CA LYS A 90 14.15 -0.27 -1.45
C LYS A 90 15.55 -0.85 -1.64
N HIS A 91 15.68 -2.16 -1.74
CA HIS A 91 16.98 -2.85 -1.68
C HIS A 91 17.33 -3.59 -2.97
N ALA A 92 16.61 -3.37 -4.06
CA ALA A 92 16.77 -4.12 -5.32
C ALA A 92 16.69 -5.64 -5.12
N GLY A 93 15.87 -6.07 -4.17
CA GLY A 93 15.64 -7.46 -3.77
C GLY A 93 15.55 -7.63 -2.26
N LEU A 94 15.02 -8.75 -1.83
CA LEU A 94 14.93 -9.07 -0.40
C LEU A 94 16.29 -9.54 0.12
N ARG A 95 16.70 -8.99 1.26
CA ARG A 95 17.91 -9.43 1.98
C ARG A 95 17.66 -10.58 2.95
N THR A 96 16.40 -10.78 3.32
CA THR A 96 15.93 -11.80 4.24
C THR A 96 14.76 -12.55 3.62
N ALA A 97 14.39 -13.70 4.21
CA ALA A 97 13.20 -14.42 3.77
C ALA A 97 11.96 -13.52 3.82
N PRO A 98 11.08 -13.61 2.81
CA PRO A 98 9.87 -12.80 2.75
C PRO A 98 8.94 -13.09 3.93
N ARG A 99 8.30 -12.06 4.50
CA ARG A 99 7.35 -12.19 5.61
C ARG A 99 6.11 -12.99 5.24
N SER A 100 5.65 -12.83 4.01
CA SER A 100 4.53 -13.58 3.46
C SER A 100 4.86 -15.05 3.16
N GLY A 101 6.15 -15.41 3.16
CA GLY A 101 6.62 -16.70 2.66
C GLY A 101 6.48 -16.88 1.14
N LYS A 102 6.19 -15.80 0.43
CA LYS A 102 5.95 -15.79 -1.01
C LYS A 102 6.94 -14.89 -1.73
N ASP A 103 7.35 -15.29 -2.92
CA ASP A 103 8.22 -14.49 -3.77
C ASP A 103 7.40 -13.41 -4.50
N ILE A 104 7.79 -12.15 -4.31
CA ILE A 104 7.15 -11.01 -4.96
C ILE A 104 8.01 -10.56 -6.14
N GLN A 105 7.41 -10.60 -7.30
CA GLN A 105 7.99 -10.07 -8.52
C GLN A 105 7.45 -8.65 -8.79
N LYS A 106 7.97 -8.03 -9.83
CA LYS A 106 7.67 -6.63 -10.19
C LYS A 106 6.17 -6.39 -10.41
N ILE A 107 5.75 -5.16 -10.14
CA ILE A 107 4.45 -4.65 -10.61
C ILE A 107 4.47 -4.61 -12.15
N ASN A 108 3.50 -5.25 -12.75
CA ASN A 108 3.24 -5.22 -14.17
C ASN A 108 1.97 -4.40 -14.44
N THR A 109 2.00 -3.66 -15.53
CA THR A 109 0.82 -2.96 -16.02
C THR A 109 0.26 -3.74 -17.19
N HIS A 110 -0.99 -4.18 -17.08
CA HIS A 110 -1.72 -4.79 -18.17
C HIS A 110 -2.73 -3.80 -18.72
N MET A 111 -2.63 -3.48 -20.01
CA MET A 111 -3.65 -2.74 -20.73
C MET A 111 -4.64 -3.72 -21.36
N LYS A 112 -5.91 -3.53 -21.04
CA LYS A 112 -7.01 -4.23 -21.68
C LYS A 112 -7.76 -3.26 -22.58
N LEU A 113 -7.94 -3.64 -23.83
CA LEU A 113 -8.72 -2.89 -24.80
C LEU A 113 -10.04 -3.68 -25.04
N ASP A 114 -11.13 -3.12 -24.61
CA ASP A 114 -12.46 -3.67 -24.83
C ASP A 114 -13.17 -2.92 -25.96
N LEU A 115 -13.64 -3.62 -26.97
CA LEU A 115 -14.46 -3.07 -28.02
C LEU A 115 -15.92 -3.02 -27.53
N THR A 116 -16.48 -1.82 -27.43
CA THR A 116 -17.87 -1.62 -27.07
C THR A 116 -18.66 -1.05 -28.27
N PRO A 117 -19.99 -1.12 -28.26
CA PRO A 117 -20.80 -0.51 -29.32
C PRO A 117 -20.61 1.03 -29.45
N ARG A 118 -19.98 1.67 -28.46
CA ARG A 118 -19.65 3.12 -28.43
C ARG A 118 -18.18 3.41 -28.76
N GLY A 119 -17.39 2.41 -29.14
CA GLY A 119 -15.98 2.54 -29.45
C GLY A 119 -15.08 1.68 -28.54
N PHE A 120 -13.78 1.96 -28.57
CA PHE A 120 -12.81 1.27 -27.74
C PHE A 120 -12.77 1.88 -26.34
N VAL A 121 -12.79 1.02 -25.31
CA VAL A 121 -12.51 1.39 -23.92
C VAL A 121 -11.19 0.75 -23.53
N ALA A 122 -10.20 1.56 -23.22
CA ALA A 122 -8.94 1.10 -22.68
C ALA A 122 -9.01 1.13 -21.15
N SER A 123 -8.69 0.01 -20.52
CA SER A 123 -8.50 -0.06 -19.06
C SER A 123 -7.08 -0.54 -18.75
N SER A 124 -6.45 0.09 -17.79
CA SER A 124 -5.14 -0.35 -17.28
C SER A 124 -5.33 -1.05 -15.95
N ARG A 125 -4.71 -2.20 -15.80
CA ARG A 125 -4.70 -2.97 -14.56
C ARG A 125 -3.26 -3.09 -14.07
N LEU A 126 -3.04 -2.70 -12.83
CA LEU A 126 -1.76 -2.89 -12.15
C LEU A 126 -1.79 -4.24 -11.43
N GLU A 127 -0.88 -5.12 -11.76
CA GLU A 127 -0.79 -6.45 -11.17
C GLU A 127 0.57 -6.63 -10.49
N ILE A 128 0.52 -7.24 -9.31
CA ILE A 128 1.71 -7.71 -8.59
C ILE A 128 1.75 -9.23 -8.74
N ASN A 129 2.83 -9.74 -9.28
CA ASN A 129 3.03 -11.18 -9.35
C ASN A 129 3.61 -11.67 -8.02
N VAL A 130 2.90 -12.59 -7.38
CA VAL A 130 3.27 -13.21 -6.12
C VAL A 130 3.36 -14.71 -6.33
N SER A 131 4.57 -15.27 -6.33
CA SER A 131 4.81 -16.70 -6.55
C SER A 131 4.11 -17.27 -7.79
N GLY A 132 4.10 -16.51 -8.89
CA GLY A 132 3.47 -16.90 -10.14
C GLY A 132 1.98 -16.61 -10.26
N THR A 133 1.36 -16.05 -9.20
CA THR A 133 -0.05 -15.64 -9.22
C THR A 133 -0.14 -14.12 -9.32
N ALA A 134 -0.94 -13.64 -10.28
CA ALA A 134 -1.18 -12.21 -10.45
C ALA A 134 -2.25 -11.72 -9.45
N HIS A 135 -1.93 -10.68 -8.71
CA HIS A 135 -2.84 -9.98 -7.79
C HIS A 135 -3.06 -8.55 -8.28
N ASP A 136 -4.30 -8.09 -8.25
CA ASP A 136 -4.61 -6.69 -8.52
C ASP A 136 -4.02 -5.79 -7.43
N ALA A 137 -3.22 -4.80 -7.82
CA ALA A 137 -2.54 -3.92 -6.87
C ALA A 137 -3.52 -3.07 -6.06
N PHE A 138 -4.64 -2.65 -6.66
CA PHE A 138 -5.65 -1.87 -5.95
C PHE A 138 -6.47 -2.72 -4.99
N GLU A 139 -6.82 -3.96 -5.36
CA GLU A 139 -7.47 -4.91 -4.45
C GLU A 139 -6.57 -5.20 -3.25
N LEU A 140 -5.27 -5.45 -3.49
CA LEU A 140 -4.31 -5.66 -2.40
C LEU A 140 -4.19 -4.43 -1.49
N ALA A 141 -4.14 -3.23 -2.07
CA ALA A 141 -4.12 -1.98 -1.31
C ALA A 141 -5.38 -1.81 -0.47
N THR A 142 -6.54 -2.18 -1.00
CA THR A 142 -7.81 -2.14 -0.28
C THR A 142 -7.80 -3.06 0.94
N GLU A 143 -7.28 -4.27 0.79
CA GLU A 143 -7.13 -5.20 1.91
C GLU A 143 -6.12 -4.70 2.97
N CYS A 144 -5.07 -3.99 2.54
CA CYS A 144 -4.13 -3.35 3.47
C CYS A 144 -4.83 -2.26 4.31
N VAL A 145 -5.62 -1.39 3.67
CA VAL A 145 -6.37 -0.32 4.38
C VAL A 145 -7.34 -0.95 5.38
N LYS A 146 -8.14 -1.93 4.95
CA LYS A 146 -9.06 -2.65 5.85
C LYS A 146 -8.34 -3.30 7.04
N ALA A 147 -7.16 -3.87 6.80
CA ALA A 147 -6.40 -4.49 7.87
C ALA A 147 -5.91 -3.46 8.90
N TRP A 148 -5.44 -2.29 8.45
CA TRP A 148 -5.06 -1.22 9.37
C TRP A 148 -6.25 -0.63 10.12
N ASP A 149 -7.40 -0.42 9.44
CA ASP A 149 -8.63 0.04 10.10
C ASP A 149 -9.07 -0.91 11.21
N ALA A 150 -9.04 -2.22 10.92
CA ALA A 150 -9.37 -3.23 11.91
C ALA A 150 -8.39 -3.24 13.10
N TYR A 151 -7.10 -3.00 12.85
CA TYR A 151 -6.10 -2.86 13.91
C TYR A 151 -6.39 -1.65 14.80
N LEU A 152 -6.59 -0.48 14.19
CA LEU A 152 -6.90 0.76 14.93
C LEU A 152 -8.16 0.61 15.77
N GLN A 153 -9.20 0.01 15.21
CA GLN A 153 -10.45 -0.26 15.91
C GLN A 153 -10.24 -1.20 17.11
N LYS A 154 -9.49 -2.28 16.89
CA LYS A 154 -9.18 -3.26 17.97
C LYS A 154 -8.40 -2.60 19.12
N GLU A 155 -7.45 -1.74 18.80
CA GLU A 155 -6.63 -1.04 19.82
C GLU A 155 -7.32 0.21 20.38
N GLY A 156 -8.53 0.54 19.93
CA GLY A 156 -9.27 1.73 20.39
C GLY A 156 -8.62 3.04 19.99
N ILE A 157 -7.84 3.05 18.90
CA ILE A 157 -7.15 4.23 18.40
C ILE A 157 -8.09 4.99 17.48
N VAL A 158 -8.39 6.22 17.84
CA VAL A 158 -9.18 7.15 17.02
C VAL A 158 -8.30 8.33 16.68
N PHE A 159 -8.06 8.53 15.39
CA PHE A 159 -7.36 9.72 14.93
C PHE A 159 -8.35 10.89 14.81
N PRO A 160 -7.99 12.10 15.32
CA PRO A 160 -8.85 13.25 15.17
C PRO A 160 -9.04 13.58 13.69
N GLU A 161 -10.22 14.11 13.37
CA GLU A 161 -10.47 14.68 12.05
C GLU A 161 -9.50 15.84 11.77
N ALA A 162 -9.11 15.99 10.51
CA ALA A 162 -8.14 17.01 10.09
C ALA A 162 -8.78 18.40 10.02
#